data_7812464712467040a142517db7310fea
#
_entry.id   7812464712467040a142517db7310fea
#
_cell.length_a   1.000
_cell.length_b   1.000
_cell.length_c   1.000
_cell.angle_alpha   90.00
_cell.angle_beta   90.00
_cell.angle_gamma   90.00
#
_symmetry.space_group_name_H-M   'P 1'
#
loop_
_entity.id
_entity.type
_entity.pdbx_description
1 polymer ?
#
loop_
_entity_poly.entity_id
_entity_poly.type
_entity_poly.pdbx_seq_one_letter_code
_entity_poly.pdbx_strand_id
1 'polypeptide(L)'
;MQDAVQGSRPRGYTLPVFAVASARAALHHLLGIPLEKEGGRLVVAVQAEPRSPEAWIRIPVEQVAALEKTTALAITRSDPGPHLDLTRDTPVWAWVRLEERDPEDPPLILEAGEGLGRRTDGSPAIYAYARRLFEINLLPGIPPDCRLRVRIILPEGKLLAERTSNAAFGVLEGLALLGTRAEVEPSSSVESLEQARQELQQKLERHKHLIFCVGSHGQQVALGQGIPEDQILRVANWIGPLLVEAALRGAESIHLIGYHGKLIKLAGGIFTTSSHVADARLEILAAALIRRGGTAEQARQVLELRTVEAAVHHLDGLGWAAPVMQELARQILERATGYVQKYAGRSLLLAVTLFDRQGQICAQVGIP
;
A
#
# COMPACT_ATOMS: atom_id res chain seq x y z
N MET A 1 10.69 -29.06 -31.06
CA MET A 1 10.10 -27.78 -31.49
C MET A 1 8.70 -27.71 -30.91
N GLN A 2 8.57 -27.12 -29.74
CA GLN A 2 7.33 -26.62 -29.17
C GLN A 2 7.75 -25.44 -28.33
N ASP A 3 7.78 -24.26 -28.97
CA ASP A 3 7.92 -22.98 -28.28
C ASP A 3 6.65 -22.75 -27.49
N ALA A 4 6.75 -22.90 -26.17
CA ALA A 4 5.71 -22.47 -25.25
C ALA A 4 5.64 -20.94 -25.29
N VAL A 5 4.63 -20.40 -25.95
CA VAL A 5 4.20 -19.02 -25.83
C VAL A 5 3.85 -18.79 -24.33
N GLN A 6 4.79 -18.23 -23.61
CA GLN A 6 4.50 -17.64 -22.30
C GLN A 6 3.60 -16.42 -22.52
N GLY A 7 2.30 -16.63 -22.47
CA GLY A 7 1.33 -15.55 -22.43
C GLY A 7 1.60 -14.67 -21.21
N SER A 8 2.04 -13.44 -21.43
CA SER A 8 2.18 -12.44 -20.38
C SER A 8 0.82 -12.27 -19.71
N ARG A 9 0.73 -12.63 -18.42
CA ARG A 9 -0.50 -12.38 -17.63
C ARG A 9 -0.83 -10.90 -17.63
N PRO A 10 -2.11 -10.53 -17.66
CA PRO A 10 -2.52 -9.13 -17.64
C PRO A 10 -2.00 -8.48 -16.36
N ARG A 11 -1.09 -7.50 -16.53
CA ARG A 11 -0.55 -6.70 -15.43
C ARG A 11 -1.59 -5.67 -15.00
N GLY A 12 -1.81 -5.54 -13.70
CA GLY A 12 -2.63 -4.48 -13.13
C GLY A 12 -1.80 -3.29 -12.72
N TYR A 13 -2.39 -2.10 -12.76
CA TYR A 13 -1.72 -0.87 -12.38
C TYR A 13 -2.45 -0.15 -11.26
N THR A 14 -1.70 0.64 -10.49
CA THR A 14 -2.23 1.41 -9.37
C THR A 14 -2.94 2.68 -9.86
N LEU A 15 -3.88 3.18 -9.07
CA LEU A 15 -4.69 4.36 -9.39
C LEU A 15 -3.89 5.59 -9.85
N PRO A 16 -2.69 5.91 -9.29
CA PRO A 16 -1.84 6.98 -9.79
C PRO A 16 -1.49 6.89 -11.28
N VAL A 17 -1.29 5.68 -11.81
CA VAL A 17 -0.94 5.48 -13.23
C VAL A 17 -2.06 5.96 -14.13
N PHE A 18 -3.31 5.65 -13.80
CA PHE A 18 -4.49 6.06 -14.56
C PHE A 18 -4.72 7.57 -14.47
N ALA A 19 -4.49 8.17 -13.28
CA ALA A 19 -4.59 9.61 -13.10
C ALA A 19 -3.56 10.38 -13.96
N VAL A 20 -2.32 9.90 -14.01
CA VAL A 20 -1.28 10.45 -14.87
C VAL A 20 -1.59 10.23 -16.35
N ALA A 21 -2.09 9.04 -16.72
CA ALA A 21 -2.50 8.74 -18.08
C ALA A 21 -3.58 9.70 -18.58
N SER A 22 -4.64 9.93 -17.78
CA SER A 22 -5.67 10.92 -18.12
C SER A 22 -5.08 12.32 -18.28
N ALA A 23 -4.23 12.76 -17.34
CA ALA A 23 -3.63 14.10 -17.41
C ALA A 23 -2.73 14.26 -18.64
N ARG A 24 -1.93 13.25 -18.98
CA ARG A 24 -1.05 13.25 -20.13
C ARG A 24 -1.84 13.24 -21.45
N ALA A 25 -2.90 12.42 -21.53
CA ALA A 25 -3.77 12.37 -22.69
C ALA A 25 -4.44 13.74 -22.96
N ALA A 26 -4.93 14.40 -21.91
CA ALA A 26 -5.52 15.73 -22.01
C ALA A 26 -4.48 16.79 -22.41
N LEU A 27 -3.26 16.75 -21.86
CA LEU A 27 -2.16 17.63 -22.25
C LEU A 27 -1.78 17.43 -23.73
N HIS A 28 -1.61 16.18 -24.17
CA HIS A 28 -1.32 15.87 -25.59
C HIS A 28 -2.39 16.45 -26.50
N HIS A 29 -3.66 16.35 -26.13
CA HIS A 29 -4.76 16.90 -26.90
C HIS A 29 -4.67 18.43 -27.04
N LEU A 30 -4.33 19.16 -25.97
CA LEU A 30 -4.13 20.62 -26.00
C LEU A 30 -2.95 21.04 -26.87
N LEU A 31 -1.90 20.23 -26.91
CA LEU A 31 -0.69 20.50 -27.70
C LEU A 31 -0.80 20.01 -29.14
N GLY A 32 -1.94 19.43 -29.54
CA GLY A 32 -2.11 18.86 -30.87
C GLY A 32 -1.28 17.60 -31.13
N ILE A 33 -0.79 16.95 -30.09
CA ILE A 33 -0.04 15.68 -30.16
C ILE A 33 -1.04 14.55 -30.29
N PRO A 34 -1.04 13.77 -31.37
CA PRO A 34 -2.00 12.69 -31.56
C PRO A 34 -1.75 11.56 -30.58
N LEU A 35 -2.83 11.00 -30.03
CA LEU A 35 -2.77 9.77 -29.26
C LEU A 35 -2.62 8.57 -30.20
N GLU A 36 -1.86 7.58 -29.77
CA GLU A 36 -1.71 6.32 -30.51
C GLU A 36 -3.02 5.52 -30.50
N LYS A 37 -3.16 4.59 -31.43
CA LYS A 37 -4.27 3.64 -31.48
C LYS A 37 -3.74 2.22 -31.40
N GLU A 38 -4.27 1.45 -30.47
CA GLU A 38 -3.96 0.03 -30.31
C GLU A 38 -5.26 -0.76 -30.18
N GLY A 39 -5.45 -1.77 -31.06
CA GLY A 39 -6.70 -2.53 -31.09
C GLY A 39 -7.97 -1.68 -31.30
N GLY A 40 -7.87 -0.55 -32.00
CA GLY A 40 -8.98 0.39 -32.24
C GLY A 40 -9.28 1.33 -31.05
N ARG A 41 -8.56 1.26 -29.95
CA ARG A 41 -8.70 2.14 -28.79
C ARG A 41 -7.59 3.18 -28.77
N LEU A 42 -7.90 4.38 -28.30
CA LEU A 42 -6.88 5.39 -27.99
C LEU A 42 -6.04 4.92 -26.81
N VAL A 43 -4.72 5.10 -26.90
CA VAL A 43 -3.79 4.79 -25.82
C VAL A 43 -2.82 5.94 -25.60
N VAL A 44 -2.38 6.10 -24.35
CA VAL A 44 -1.31 7.01 -23.97
C VAL A 44 -0.20 6.24 -23.27
N ALA A 45 1.04 6.52 -23.64
CA ALA A 45 2.19 5.96 -22.97
C ALA A 45 2.45 6.72 -21.64
N VAL A 46 2.72 6.00 -20.56
CA VAL A 46 3.08 6.52 -19.25
C VAL A 46 4.42 5.90 -18.82
N GLN A 47 5.39 6.72 -18.47
CA GLN A 47 6.63 6.24 -17.88
C GLN A 47 6.36 5.84 -16.42
N ALA A 48 6.42 4.53 -16.14
CA ALA A 48 6.01 3.97 -14.85
C ALA A 48 7.07 4.10 -13.75
N GLU A 49 8.33 4.02 -14.13
CA GLU A 49 9.46 4.00 -13.20
C GLU A 49 10.44 5.14 -13.50
N PRO A 50 10.68 6.04 -12.54
CA PRO A 50 11.61 7.17 -12.72
C PRO A 50 13.06 6.75 -13.02
N ARG A 51 13.43 5.54 -12.59
CA ARG A 51 14.80 5.01 -12.70
C ARG A 51 15.01 4.07 -13.89
N SER A 52 13.94 3.72 -14.61
CA SER A 52 13.99 2.83 -15.78
C SER A 52 13.39 3.56 -16.99
N PRO A 53 14.20 4.24 -17.80
CA PRO A 53 13.73 5.02 -18.95
C PRO A 53 12.93 4.18 -19.97
N GLU A 54 13.09 2.86 -19.94
CA GLU A 54 12.43 1.92 -20.86
C GLU A 54 11.09 1.39 -20.37
N ALA A 55 10.71 1.69 -19.11
CA ALA A 55 9.48 1.18 -18.50
C ALA A 55 8.25 2.03 -18.89
N TRP A 56 7.88 1.97 -20.15
CA TRP A 56 6.67 2.61 -20.66
C TRP A 56 5.48 1.66 -20.61
N ILE A 57 4.37 2.15 -20.07
CA ILE A 57 3.10 1.45 -19.98
C ILE A 57 2.11 2.13 -20.91
N ARG A 58 1.36 1.36 -21.71
CA ARG A 58 0.30 1.85 -22.57
C ARG A 58 -1.04 1.74 -21.86
N ILE A 59 -1.66 2.87 -21.59
CA ILE A 59 -2.94 2.95 -20.88
C ILE A 59 -4.03 3.35 -21.87
N PRO A 60 -5.13 2.56 -21.97
CA PRO A 60 -6.29 2.92 -22.77
C PRO A 60 -6.92 4.22 -22.28
N VAL A 61 -7.21 5.11 -23.23
CA VAL A 61 -7.94 6.36 -23.01
C VAL A 61 -9.37 6.16 -23.48
N GLU A 62 -10.31 6.28 -22.58
CA GLU A 62 -11.74 6.09 -22.88
C GLU A 62 -12.28 7.28 -23.67
N GLN A 63 -11.91 8.49 -23.24
CA GLN A 63 -12.32 9.73 -23.87
C GLN A 63 -11.30 10.84 -23.66
N VAL A 64 -11.17 11.72 -24.64
CA VAL A 64 -10.45 12.99 -24.54
C VAL A 64 -11.19 14.06 -25.33
N ALA A 65 -11.32 15.26 -24.74
CA ALA A 65 -12.00 16.37 -25.39
C ALA A 65 -11.40 17.72 -24.95
N ALA A 66 -11.31 18.68 -25.88
CA ALA A 66 -11.12 20.07 -25.53
C ALA A 66 -12.42 20.64 -24.93
N LEU A 67 -12.32 21.38 -23.85
CA LEU A 67 -13.42 22.14 -23.25
C LEU A 67 -13.34 23.62 -23.63
N GLU A 68 -12.12 24.12 -23.73
CA GLU A 68 -11.77 25.49 -24.14
C GLU A 68 -10.44 25.44 -24.89
N LYS A 69 -9.97 26.58 -25.40
CA LYS A 69 -8.70 26.68 -26.16
C LYS A 69 -7.49 26.16 -25.33
N THR A 70 -7.52 26.39 -24.03
CA THR A 70 -6.43 26.04 -23.10
C THR A 70 -6.81 24.98 -22.09
N THR A 71 -7.99 24.37 -22.23
CA THR A 71 -8.54 23.44 -21.26
C THR A 71 -9.03 22.16 -21.93
N ALA A 72 -8.63 21.01 -21.43
CA ALA A 72 -9.08 19.70 -21.87
C ALA A 72 -9.41 18.77 -20.71
N LEU A 73 -10.21 17.76 -21.02
CA LEU A 73 -10.54 16.65 -20.13
C LEU A 73 -10.18 15.34 -20.81
N ALA A 74 -9.60 14.41 -20.07
CA ALA A 74 -9.48 13.02 -20.52
C ALA A 74 -9.89 12.06 -19.42
N ILE A 75 -10.33 10.87 -19.84
CA ILE A 75 -10.86 9.82 -18.99
C ILE A 75 -10.12 8.52 -19.30
N THR A 76 -9.61 7.89 -18.26
CA THR A 76 -9.15 6.51 -18.28
C THR A 76 -9.98 5.69 -17.27
N ARG A 77 -9.81 4.39 -17.28
CA ARG A 77 -10.49 3.49 -16.34
C ARG A 77 -9.48 2.64 -15.61
N SER A 78 -9.61 2.59 -14.28
CA SER A 78 -8.69 1.83 -13.43
C SER A 78 -8.78 0.34 -13.70
N ASP A 79 -7.64 -0.29 -13.97
CA ASP A 79 -7.50 -1.73 -14.11
C ASP A 79 -6.37 -2.26 -13.20
N PRO A 80 -6.72 -2.74 -12.00
CA PRO A 80 -5.76 -3.34 -11.07
C PRO A 80 -5.37 -4.78 -11.45
N GLY A 81 -5.71 -5.25 -12.67
CA GLY A 81 -5.45 -6.62 -13.10
C GLY A 81 -6.34 -7.65 -12.37
N PRO A 82 -5.92 -8.90 -12.22
CA PRO A 82 -6.75 -9.96 -11.64
C PRO A 82 -6.97 -9.85 -10.11
N HIS A 83 -6.53 -8.75 -9.50
CA HIS A 83 -6.57 -8.58 -8.05
C HIS A 83 -7.90 -8.02 -7.55
N LEU A 84 -8.28 -8.36 -6.31
CA LEU A 84 -9.38 -7.72 -5.61
C LEU A 84 -8.97 -6.30 -5.21
N ASP A 85 -9.51 -5.33 -5.92
CA ASP A 85 -9.31 -3.91 -5.67
C ASP A 85 -10.63 -3.16 -5.82
N LEU A 86 -10.92 -2.28 -4.87
CA LEU A 86 -12.14 -1.48 -4.85
C LEU A 86 -12.20 -0.47 -5.99
N THR A 87 -11.03 -0.12 -6.55
CA THR A 87 -10.94 0.86 -7.65
C THR A 87 -11.07 0.25 -9.03
N ARG A 88 -11.31 -1.08 -9.14
CA ARG A 88 -11.53 -1.74 -10.43
C ARG A 88 -12.66 -1.06 -11.20
N ASP A 89 -12.41 -0.79 -12.49
CA ASP A 89 -13.33 -0.15 -13.41
C ASP A 89 -13.77 1.28 -13.03
N THR A 90 -13.19 1.86 -11.97
CA THR A 90 -13.47 3.23 -11.58
C THR A 90 -12.97 4.21 -12.65
N PRO A 91 -13.81 5.14 -13.13
CA PRO A 91 -13.38 6.16 -14.06
C PRO A 91 -12.46 7.18 -13.36
N VAL A 92 -11.37 7.51 -14.02
CA VAL A 92 -10.36 8.47 -13.56
C VAL A 92 -10.28 9.61 -14.54
N TRP A 93 -10.71 10.79 -14.11
CA TRP A 93 -10.76 11.97 -14.95
C TRP A 93 -9.62 12.91 -14.59
N ALA A 94 -9.01 13.50 -15.59
CA ALA A 94 -8.09 14.63 -15.43
C ALA A 94 -8.58 15.81 -16.25
N TRP A 95 -8.96 16.87 -15.56
CA TRP A 95 -9.16 18.18 -16.14
C TRP A 95 -7.82 18.90 -16.12
N VAL A 96 -7.36 19.41 -17.26
CA VAL A 96 -6.09 20.12 -17.37
C VAL A 96 -6.30 21.49 -18.02
N ARG A 97 -5.52 22.48 -17.57
CA ARG A 97 -5.47 23.81 -18.16
C ARG A 97 -4.04 24.27 -18.29
N LEU A 98 -3.69 24.77 -19.49
CA LEU A 98 -2.47 25.54 -19.71
C LEU A 98 -2.74 27.01 -19.41
N GLU A 99 -1.93 27.59 -18.55
CA GLU A 99 -1.98 28.99 -18.09
C GLU A 99 -0.63 29.65 -18.36
N GLU A 100 -0.60 30.96 -18.59
CA GLU A 100 0.65 31.72 -18.59
C GLU A 100 1.35 31.59 -17.23
N ARG A 101 2.68 31.56 -17.24
CA ARG A 101 3.48 31.34 -16.06
C ARG A 101 4.54 32.41 -15.90
N ASP A 102 4.58 33.04 -14.70
CA ASP A 102 5.77 33.80 -14.28
C ASP A 102 6.94 32.83 -13.96
N PRO A 103 8.20 33.23 -14.22
CA PRO A 103 9.36 32.35 -14.02
C PRO A 103 9.49 31.76 -12.62
N GLU A 104 9.04 32.47 -11.59
CA GLU A 104 9.06 32.03 -10.18
C GLU A 104 7.94 31.02 -9.83
N ASP A 105 6.92 30.92 -10.68
CA ASP A 105 5.79 30.01 -10.45
C ASP A 105 6.14 28.55 -10.73
N PRO A 106 5.55 27.58 -9.98
CA PRO A 106 5.74 26.17 -10.31
C PRO A 106 5.12 25.82 -11.66
N PRO A 107 5.81 25.04 -12.52
CA PRO A 107 5.30 24.67 -13.85
C PRO A 107 4.14 23.67 -13.80
N LEU A 108 3.94 22.97 -12.67
CA LEU A 108 2.90 21.96 -12.48
C LEU A 108 2.16 22.21 -11.16
N ILE A 109 0.83 22.32 -11.25
CA ILE A 109 -0.05 22.42 -10.08
C ILE A 109 -0.99 21.22 -10.07
N LEU A 110 -1.02 20.48 -8.96
CA LEU A 110 -1.90 19.33 -8.77
C LEU A 110 -3.02 19.69 -7.77
N GLU A 111 -4.26 19.49 -8.18
CA GLU A 111 -5.45 19.81 -7.40
C GLU A 111 -6.33 18.56 -7.17
N ALA A 112 -7.04 18.57 -6.04
CA ALA A 112 -8.10 17.61 -5.80
C ALA A 112 -9.42 18.14 -6.39
N GLY A 113 -9.97 17.39 -7.33
CA GLY A 113 -11.34 17.52 -7.79
C GLY A 113 -12.28 16.65 -6.95
N GLU A 114 -13.51 16.50 -7.39
CA GLU A 114 -14.50 15.67 -6.71
C GLU A 114 -14.01 14.22 -6.55
N GLY A 115 -14.21 13.66 -5.35
CA GLY A 115 -13.88 12.28 -5.01
C GLY A 115 -12.38 11.98 -4.84
N LEU A 116 -11.48 12.90 -5.22
CA LEU A 116 -10.11 12.85 -4.74
C LEU A 116 -10.04 13.49 -3.36
N GLY A 117 -9.54 12.75 -2.38
CA GLY A 117 -9.49 13.20 -0.99
C GLY A 117 -8.50 14.33 -0.76
N ARG A 118 -8.70 15.01 0.38
CA ARG A 118 -7.81 16.04 0.91
C ARG A 118 -7.26 15.58 2.24
N ARG A 119 -6.05 15.99 2.56
CA ARG A 119 -5.46 15.83 3.89
C ARG A 119 -6.06 16.83 4.86
N THR A 120 -5.80 16.64 6.13
CA THR A 120 -6.23 17.56 7.20
C THR A 120 -5.71 18.99 7.05
N ASP A 121 -4.58 19.18 6.35
CA ASP A 121 -4.02 20.50 6.02
C ASP A 121 -4.63 21.12 4.75
N GLY A 122 -5.68 20.51 4.18
CA GLY A 122 -6.35 20.95 2.95
C GLY A 122 -5.64 20.55 1.65
N SER A 123 -4.42 20.03 1.70
CA SER A 123 -3.67 19.63 0.51
C SER A 123 -4.30 18.41 -0.16
N PRO A 124 -4.16 18.26 -1.50
CA PRO A 124 -4.62 17.05 -2.19
C PRO A 124 -3.97 15.78 -1.63
N ALA A 125 -4.74 14.73 -1.44
CA ALA A 125 -4.24 13.42 -1.01
C ALA A 125 -3.49 12.68 -2.14
N ILE A 126 -2.51 13.37 -2.73
CA ILE A 126 -1.59 12.89 -3.76
C ILE A 126 -0.24 12.66 -3.08
N TYR A 127 0.15 11.39 -2.91
CA TYR A 127 1.36 11.02 -2.17
C TYR A 127 2.63 11.11 -3.03
N ALA A 128 3.79 10.97 -2.39
CA ALA A 128 5.10 11.24 -3.01
C ALA A 128 5.35 10.50 -4.32
N TYR A 129 5.02 9.20 -4.38
CA TYR A 129 5.15 8.42 -5.61
C TYR A 129 4.27 8.97 -6.73
N ALA A 130 2.99 9.23 -6.45
CA ALA A 130 2.06 9.78 -7.43
C ALA A 130 2.52 11.17 -7.94
N ARG A 131 2.96 12.06 -7.03
CA ARG A 131 3.53 13.38 -7.42
C ARG A 131 4.71 13.21 -8.36
N ARG A 132 5.65 12.34 -8.01
CA ARG A 132 6.80 12.04 -8.85
C ARG A 132 6.39 11.51 -10.23
N LEU A 133 5.37 10.65 -10.27
CA LEU A 133 4.85 10.09 -11.51
C LEU A 133 4.23 11.18 -12.41
N PHE A 134 3.49 12.14 -11.85
CA PHE A 134 3.01 13.32 -12.58
C PHE A 134 4.16 14.16 -13.14
N GLU A 135 5.17 14.44 -12.32
CA GLU A 135 6.34 15.25 -12.71
C GLU A 135 7.06 14.65 -13.93
N ILE A 136 7.44 13.39 -13.89
CA ILE A 136 8.21 12.76 -14.96
C ILE A 136 7.44 12.63 -16.28
N ASN A 137 6.11 12.55 -16.19
CA ASN A 137 5.26 12.37 -17.37
C ASN A 137 4.72 13.66 -17.97
N LEU A 138 4.64 14.73 -17.21
CA LEU A 138 4.01 15.98 -17.64
C LEU A 138 5.01 17.11 -17.85
N LEU A 139 5.99 17.29 -16.93
CA LEU A 139 6.94 18.41 -17.03
C LEU A 139 7.66 18.53 -18.38
N PRO A 140 8.11 17.41 -19.01
CA PRO A 140 8.79 17.50 -20.31
C PRO A 140 7.90 18.02 -21.44
N GLY A 141 6.57 17.94 -21.30
CA GLY A 141 5.61 18.38 -22.31
C GLY A 141 5.03 19.77 -22.08
N ILE A 142 5.32 20.42 -20.93
CA ILE A 142 4.78 21.76 -20.64
C ILE A 142 5.63 22.82 -21.36
N PRO A 143 5.01 23.71 -22.16
CA PRO A 143 5.75 24.81 -22.78
C PRO A 143 6.46 25.70 -21.73
N PRO A 144 7.64 26.27 -22.04
CA PRO A 144 8.48 27.00 -21.05
C PRO A 144 7.75 28.15 -20.37
N ASP A 145 6.92 28.88 -21.09
CA ASP A 145 6.18 30.06 -20.61
C ASP A 145 4.79 29.71 -20.04
N CYS A 146 4.53 28.41 -19.87
CA CYS A 146 3.25 27.93 -19.36
C CYS A 146 3.42 27.16 -18.06
N ARG A 147 2.34 27.14 -17.29
CA ARG A 147 2.12 26.14 -16.24
C ARG A 147 0.93 25.27 -16.58
N LEU A 148 1.00 24.03 -16.15
CA LEU A 148 -0.09 23.08 -16.27
C LEU A 148 -0.80 22.93 -14.91
N ARG A 149 -2.07 23.28 -14.88
CA ARG A 149 -2.94 22.97 -13.76
C ARG A 149 -3.66 21.67 -14.05
N VAL A 150 -3.54 20.69 -13.15
CA VAL A 150 -4.15 19.37 -13.26
C VAL A 150 -5.09 19.16 -12.08
N ARG A 151 -6.36 18.92 -12.36
CA ARG A 151 -7.37 18.55 -11.36
C ARG A 151 -7.82 17.14 -11.62
N ILE A 152 -7.57 16.25 -10.65
CA ILE A 152 -7.99 14.85 -10.73
C ILE A 152 -9.36 14.71 -10.09
N ILE A 153 -10.26 14.05 -10.81
CA ILE A 153 -11.64 13.79 -10.41
C ILE A 153 -11.85 12.28 -10.41
N LEU A 154 -12.38 11.77 -9.33
CA LEU A 154 -12.78 10.36 -9.17
C LEU A 154 -14.28 10.33 -8.87
N PRO A 155 -15.16 10.25 -9.88
CA PRO A 155 -16.60 10.40 -9.69
C PRO A 155 -17.19 9.47 -8.62
N GLU A 156 -16.66 8.26 -8.49
CA GLU A 156 -17.05 7.27 -7.49
C GLU A 156 -16.24 7.37 -6.19
N GLY A 157 -15.26 8.30 -6.14
CA GLY A 157 -14.24 8.32 -5.09
C GLY A 157 -14.77 8.54 -3.69
N LYS A 158 -15.83 9.34 -3.51
CA LYS A 158 -16.48 9.54 -2.21
C LYS A 158 -17.11 8.25 -1.70
N LEU A 159 -17.91 7.59 -2.55
CA LEU A 159 -18.59 6.34 -2.22
C LEU A 159 -17.60 5.21 -1.92
N LEU A 160 -16.54 5.10 -2.72
CA LEU A 160 -15.49 4.12 -2.50
C LEU A 160 -14.69 4.40 -1.22
N ALA A 161 -14.45 5.67 -0.88
CA ALA A 161 -13.73 6.06 0.33
C ALA A 161 -14.45 5.61 1.61
N GLU A 162 -15.77 5.57 1.63
CA GLU A 162 -16.57 5.06 2.76
C GLU A 162 -16.27 3.58 3.06
N ARG A 163 -15.84 2.82 2.04
CA ARG A 163 -15.47 1.41 2.14
C ARG A 163 -13.98 1.20 2.43
N THR A 164 -13.23 2.27 2.62
CA THR A 164 -11.81 2.26 2.92
C THR A 164 -11.52 2.87 4.28
N SER A 165 -10.29 2.72 4.77
CA SER A 165 -9.84 3.38 5.99
C SER A 165 -9.28 4.79 5.74
N ASN A 166 -9.51 5.42 4.59
CA ASN A 166 -8.91 6.69 4.21
C ASN A 166 -9.21 7.82 5.22
N ALA A 167 -10.45 7.92 5.68
CA ALA A 167 -10.84 8.92 6.68
C ALA A 167 -10.07 8.77 7.99
N ALA A 168 -9.82 7.53 8.43
CA ALA A 168 -9.01 7.24 9.62
C ALA A 168 -7.52 7.58 9.43
N PHE A 169 -7.10 7.84 8.18
CA PHE A 169 -5.75 8.25 7.81
C PHE A 169 -5.64 9.75 7.52
N GLY A 170 -6.64 10.52 7.93
CA GLY A 170 -6.67 11.94 7.69
C GLY A 170 -6.89 12.32 6.22
N VAL A 171 -7.40 11.39 5.41
CA VAL A 171 -7.85 11.67 4.05
C VAL A 171 -9.36 11.82 4.08
N LEU A 172 -9.83 13.05 3.86
CA LEU A 172 -11.23 13.42 3.90
C LEU A 172 -11.81 13.51 2.49
N GLU A 173 -13.10 13.30 2.36
CA GLU A 173 -13.91 13.56 1.15
C GLU A 173 -13.59 12.72 -0.10
N GLY A 174 -12.79 11.65 -0.01
CA GLY A 174 -12.51 10.83 -1.18
C GLY A 174 -11.35 9.85 -1.03
N LEU A 175 -10.94 9.30 -2.17
CA LEU A 175 -9.79 8.39 -2.27
C LEU A 175 -8.46 9.17 -2.32
N ALA A 176 -7.38 8.50 -1.92
CA ALA A 176 -6.03 9.01 -2.09
C ALA A 176 -5.36 8.41 -3.34
N LEU A 177 -4.53 9.19 -4.03
CA LEU A 177 -3.54 8.65 -4.96
C LEU A 177 -2.33 8.16 -4.16
N LEU A 178 -2.46 6.94 -3.68
CA LEU A 178 -1.50 6.24 -2.84
C LEU A 178 -0.85 5.12 -3.65
N GLY A 179 0.41 4.84 -3.36
CA GLY A 179 1.17 3.74 -3.94
C GLY A 179 2.66 4.01 -3.81
N THR A 180 3.46 2.97 -4.02
CA THR A 180 4.93 3.03 -4.05
C THR A 180 5.49 2.56 -5.39
N ARG A 181 4.62 2.03 -6.27
CA ARG A 181 4.94 1.46 -7.58
C ARG A 181 3.79 1.65 -8.56
N ALA A 182 4.09 1.51 -9.86
CA ALA A 182 3.08 1.53 -10.92
C ALA A 182 2.23 0.26 -10.95
N GLU A 183 2.87 -0.90 -10.88
CA GLU A 183 2.19 -2.18 -10.92
C GLU A 183 1.55 -2.51 -9.57
N VAL A 184 0.35 -3.10 -9.62
CA VAL A 184 -0.29 -3.68 -8.44
C VAL A 184 0.45 -4.97 -8.10
N GLU A 185 1.15 -5.00 -6.98
CA GLU A 185 1.71 -6.25 -6.47
C GLU A 185 0.60 -7.08 -5.84
N PRO A 186 0.44 -8.33 -6.31
CA PRO A 186 -0.45 -9.27 -5.64
C PRO A 186 0.16 -9.67 -4.29
N SER A 187 -0.14 -8.91 -3.24
CA SER A 187 0.36 -9.19 -1.89
C SER A 187 -0.13 -10.53 -1.31
N SER A 188 -0.99 -11.23 -2.04
CA SER A 188 -1.58 -12.52 -1.64
C SER A 188 -1.62 -13.54 -2.78
N SER A 189 -0.85 -13.38 -3.87
CA SER A 189 -0.74 -14.40 -4.92
C SER A 189 0.15 -15.56 -4.46
N VAL A 190 -0.12 -16.74 -4.99
CA VAL A 190 0.75 -17.91 -4.79
C VAL A 190 2.18 -17.64 -5.27
N GLU A 191 2.34 -16.80 -6.29
CA GLU A 191 3.64 -16.37 -6.82
C GLU A 191 4.43 -15.52 -5.82
N SER A 192 3.76 -14.62 -5.09
CA SER A 192 4.43 -13.84 -4.04
C SER A 192 4.89 -14.72 -2.88
N LEU A 193 4.14 -15.79 -2.57
CA LEU A 193 4.59 -16.80 -1.60
C LEU A 193 5.82 -17.54 -2.10
N GLU A 194 5.80 -17.99 -3.35
CA GLU A 194 6.92 -18.77 -3.92
C GLU A 194 8.20 -17.92 -4.01
N GLN A 195 8.10 -16.66 -4.41
CA GLN A 195 9.23 -15.72 -4.36
C GLN A 195 9.79 -15.56 -2.95
N ALA A 196 8.90 -15.37 -1.95
CA ALA A 196 9.33 -15.25 -0.55
C ALA A 196 9.98 -16.54 -0.02
N ARG A 197 9.52 -17.72 -0.47
CA ARG A 197 10.13 -19.03 -0.14
C ARG A 197 11.52 -19.18 -0.73
N GLN A 198 11.72 -18.77 -1.97
CA GLN A 198 13.03 -18.79 -2.64
C GLN A 198 14.01 -17.83 -1.94
N GLU A 199 13.56 -16.60 -1.63
CA GLU A 199 14.36 -15.64 -0.89
C GLU A 199 14.71 -16.17 0.52
N LEU A 200 13.74 -16.75 1.23
CA LEU A 200 13.95 -17.39 2.53
C LEU A 200 15.04 -18.46 2.46
N GLN A 201 14.96 -19.33 1.45
CA GLN A 201 15.95 -20.39 1.25
C GLN A 201 17.36 -19.81 1.06
N GLN A 202 17.53 -18.83 0.18
CA GLN A 202 18.83 -18.19 -0.09
C GLN A 202 19.40 -17.53 1.15
N LYS A 203 18.56 -16.86 1.95
CA LYS A 203 18.98 -16.21 3.20
C LYS A 203 19.39 -17.22 4.27
N LEU A 204 18.69 -18.37 4.38
CA LEU A 204 19.00 -19.42 5.34
C LEU A 204 20.30 -20.18 5.04
N GLU A 205 20.82 -20.10 3.82
CA GLU A 205 22.16 -20.61 3.47
C GLU A 205 23.28 -19.84 4.18
N ARG A 206 23.03 -18.57 4.51
CA ARG A 206 24.02 -17.65 5.09
C ARG A 206 23.74 -17.31 6.56
N HIS A 207 22.46 -17.23 6.93
CA HIS A 207 22.01 -16.76 8.24
C HIS A 207 21.05 -17.74 8.89
N LYS A 208 21.24 -18.05 10.17
CA LYS A 208 20.30 -18.87 10.96
C LYS A 208 19.30 -18.03 11.74
N HIS A 209 19.56 -16.72 11.80
CA HIS A 209 18.74 -15.72 12.48
C HIS A 209 18.24 -14.74 11.45
N LEU A 210 16.91 -14.67 11.23
CA LEU A 210 16.30 -13.81 10.23
C LEU A 210 15.26 -12.89 10.86
N ILE A 211 15.03 -11.79 10.17
CA ILE A 211 14.01 -10.80 10.54
C ILE A 211 12.88 -10.88 9.53
N PHE A 212 11.68 -11.17 9.99
CA PHE A 212 10.48 -11.17 9.15
C PHE A 212 9.76 -9.84 9.27
N CYS A 213 9.78 -9.05 8.20
CA CYS A 213 9.16 -7.73 8.15
C CYS A 213 7.85 -7.76 7.37
N VAL A 214 6.79 -7.17 7.96
CA VAL A 214 5.50 -7.02 7.32
C VAL A 214 5.41 -5.66 6.62
N GLY A 215 5.53 -5.68 5.29
CA GLY A 215 5.50 -4.48 4.45
C GLY A 215 6.84 -3.71 4.44
N SER A 216 6.91 -2.69 3.56
CA SER A 216 8.10 -1.85 3.40
C SER A 216 8.43 -1.02 4.65
N HIS A 217 7.41 -0.59 5.40
CA HIS A 217 7.62 0.15 6.64
C HIS A 217 8.31 -0.71 7.71
N GLY A 218 7.95 -2.01 7.82
CA GLY A 218 8.65 -2.93 8.71
C GLY A 218 10.14 -3.08 8.37
N GLN A 219 10.47 -3.13 7.08
CA GLN A 219 11.86 -3.14 6.64
C GLN A 219 12.60 -1.85 7.02
N GLN A 220 11.97 -0.68 6.83
CA GLN A 220 12.58 0.60 7.22
C GLN A 220 12.86 0.68 8.72
N VAL A 221 11.93 0.21 9.56
CA VAL A 221 12.12 0.16 11.02
C VAL A 221 13.27 -0.78 11.38
N ALA A 222 13.35 -1.96 10.77
CA ALA A 222 14.45 -2.91 10.99
C ALA A 222 15.81 -2.32 10.59
N LEU A 223 15.90 -1.69 9.41
CA LEU A 223 17.12 -1.01 8.95
C LEU A 223 17.52 0.14 9.88
N GLY A 224 16.54 0.91 10.38
CA GLY A 224 16.75 1.98 11.36
C GLY A 224 17.29 1.48 12.71
N GLN A 225 17.09 0.21 13.04
CA GLN A 225 17.68 -0.47 14.20
C GLN A 225 19.09 -1.04 13.92
N GLY A 226 19.65 -0.82 12.74
CA GLY A 226 20.96 -1.32 12.34
C GLY A 226 20.98 -2.79 11.92
N ILE A 227 19.82 -3.39 11.66
CA ILE A 227 19.73 -4.79 11.20
C ILE A 227 20.20 -4.85 9.75
N PRO A 228 21.12 -5.77 9.40
CA PRO A 228 21.62 -5.94 8.03
C PRO A 228 20.50 -6.36 7.06
N GLU A 229 20.46 -5.76 5.88
CA GLU A 229 19.40 -6.02 4.88
C GLU A 229 19.37 -7.48 4.40
N ASP A 230 20.51 -8.14 4.37
CA ASP A 230 20.62 -9.56 3.99
C ASP A 230 19.98 -10.52 4.99
N GLN A 231 19.73 -10.09 6.24
CA GLN A 231 18.98 -10.84 7.24
C GLN A 231 17.47 -10.53 7.21
N ILE A 232 17.02 -9.52 6.47
CA ILE A 232 15.63 -9.09 6.45
C ILE A 232 14.87 -9.78 5.31
N LEU A 233 13.77 -10.47 5.66
CA LEU A 233 12.82 -11.03 4.70
C LEU A 233 11.48 -10.29 4.77
N ARG A 234 10.97 -9.79 3.65
CA ARG A 234 9.61 -9.24 3.57
C ARG A 234 8.60 -10.37 3.34
N VAL A 235 7.79 -10.64 4.35
CA VAL A 235 6.89 -11.80 4.35
C VAL A 235 5.51 -11.53 3.75
N ALA A 236 5.25 -10.30 3.29
CA ALA A 236 3.94 -9.87 2.78
C ALA A 236 2.79 -10.33 3.69
N ASN A 237 1.83 -11.11 3.16
CA ASN A 237 0.70 -11.64 3.94
C ASN A 237 0.91 -13.11 4.40
N TRP A 238 2.07 -13.70 4.12
CA TRP A 238 2.32 -15.14 4.25
C TRP A 238 3.10 -15.55 5.50
N ILE A 239 2.86 -14.88 6.63
CA ILE A 239 3.63 -15.09 7.87
C ILE A 239 3.58 -16.56 8.30
N GLY A 240 2.40 -17.17 8.36
CA GLY A 240 2.27 -18.56 8.83
C GLY A 240 3.07 -19.57 7.99
N PRO A 241 2.82 -19.67 6.67
CA PRO A 241 3.59 -20.57 5.81
C PRO A 241 5.09 -20.35 5.89
N LEU A 242 5.56 -19.10 5.92
CA LEU A 242 6.99 -18.78 5.96
C LEU A 242 7.64 -19.10 7.31
N LEU A 243 6.92 -18.94 8.43
CA LEU A 243 7.40 -19.37 9.75
C LEU A 243 7.62 -20.89 9.80
N VAL A 244 6.66 -21.66 9.28
CA VAL A 244 6.76 -23.12 9.20
C VAL A 244 7.93 -23.53 8.29
N GLU A 245 8.03 -22.93 7.12
CA GLU A 245 9.12 -23.18 6.18
C GLU A 245 10.50 -22.86 6.78
N ALA A 246 10.63 -21.72 7.48
CA ALA A 246 11.88 -21.34 8.15
C ALA A 246 12.30 -22.39 9.18
N ALA A 247 11.37 -22.86 10.00
CA ALA A 247 11.63 -23.91 10.99
C ALA A 247 12.04 -25.25 10.32
N LEU A 248 11.34 -25.65 9.28
CA LEU A 248 11.64 -26.87 8.53
C LEU A 248 13.03 -26.83 7.85
N ARG A 249 13.46 -25.64 7.40
CA ARG A 249 14.77 -25.39 6.78
C ARG A 249 15.89 -25.12 7.78
N GLY A 250 15.60 -25.17 9.08
CA GLY A 250 16.61 -25.08 10.13
C GLY A 250 17.02 -23.66 10.50
N ALA A 251 16.11 -22.70 10.40
CA ALA A 251 16.25 -21.41 11.08
C ALA A 251 16.33 -21.65 12.61
N GLU A 252 17.21 -20.93 13.30
CA GLU A 252 17.35 -20.98 14.75
C GLU A 252 16.47 -19.93 15.44
N SER A 253 16.37 -18.73 14.84
CA SER A 253 15.46 -17.72 15.33
C SER A 253 14.85 -16.88 14.22
N ILE A 254 13.62 -16.39 14.48
CA ILE A 254 12.94 -15.39 13.65
C ILE A 254 12.45 -14.25 14.55
N HIS A 255 12.77 -13.02 14.15
CA HIS A 255 12.23 -11.84 14.79
C HIS A 255 11.14 -11.22 13.89
N LEU A 256 9.90 -11.22 14.37
CA LEU A 256 8.76 -10.60 13.66
C LEU A 256 8.74 -9.09 13.96
N ILE A 257 8.90 -8.26 12.93
CA ILE A 257 8.80 -6.80 13.06
C ILE A 257 7.67 -6.30 12.18
N GLY A 258 6.69 -5.62 12.76
CA GLY A 258 5.57 -5.13 11.99
C GLY A 258 4.70 -4.09 12.67
N TYR A 259 3.99 -3.34 11.83
CA TYR A 259 2.98 -2.42 12.27
C TYR A 259 1.90 -3.15 13.08
N HIS A 260 1.60 -2.64 14.28
CA HIS A 260 0.67 -3.31 15.20
C HIS A 260 -0.69 -3.61 14.56
N GLY A 261 -1.22 -2.71 13.71
CA GLY A 261 -2.51 -2.90 13.02
C GLY A 261 -2.53 -4.06 12.00
N LYS A 262 -1.38 -4.66 11.67
CA LYS A 262 -1.28 -5.88 10.85
C LYS A 262 -0.95 -7.11 11.71
N LEU A 263 0.07 -7.01 12.57
CA LEU A 263 0.53 -8.14 13.37
C LEU A 263 -0.46 -8.56 14.46
N ILE A 264 -1.33 -7.67 14.92
CA ILE A 264 -2.39 -7.97 15.90
C ILE A 264 -3.21 -9.23 15.54
N LYS A 265 -3.40 -9.51 14.25
CA LYS A 265 -4.14 -10.68 13.77
C LYS A 265 -3.56 -12.00 14.27
N LEU A 266 -2.23 -12.07 14.39
CA LEU A 266 -1.54 -13.26 14.88
C LEU A 266 -1.89 -13.56 16.35
N ALA A 267 -2.15 -12.54 17.18
CA ALA A 267 -2.63 -12.71 18.55
C ALA A 267 -3.98 -13.44 18.61
N GLY A 268 -4.82 -13.28 17.57
CA GLY A 268 -6.06 -14.03 17.39
C GLY A 268 -5.88 -15.39 16.69
N GLY A 269 -4.66 -15.79 16.34
CA GLY A 269 -4.39 -17.03 15.60
C GLY A 269 -4.59 -16.94 14.08
N ILE A 270 -4.74 -15.73 13.54
CA ILE A 270 -4.89 -15.47 12.11
C ILE A 270 -3.50 -15.20 11.51
N PHE A 271 -2.91 -16.21 10.86
CA PHE A 271 -1.53 -16.18 10.34
C PHE A 271 -1.42 -15.66 8.90
N THR A 272 -2.41 -14.90 8.46
CA THR A 272 -2.36 -14.07 7.25
C THR A 272 -2.71 -12.63 7.62
N THR A 273 -1.99 -11.66 7.04
CA THR A 273 -2.28 -10.25 7.30
C THR A 273 -3.25 -9.62 6.30
N SER A 274 -3.69 -10.38 5.27
CA SER A 274 -4.69 -9.93 4.30
C SER A 274 -6.04 -9.73 4.98
N SER A 275 -6.59 -8.51 4.90
CA SER A 275 -7.92 -8.20 5.44
C SER A 275 -9.05 -8.76 4.57
N HIS A 276 -8.75 -9.15 3.32
CA HIS A 276 -9.72 -9.81 2.44
C HIS A 276 -9.98 -11.27 2.83
N VAL A 277 -9.04 -11.88 3.56
CA VAL A 277 -9.15 -13.27 4.01
C VAL A 277 -9.81 -13.34 5.38
N ALA A 278 -9.36 -12.53 6.32
CA ALA A 278 -9.91 -12.46 7.66
C ALA A 278 -9.60 -11.11 8.30
N ASP A 279 -10.54 -10.58 9.06
CA ASP A 279 -10.35 -9.40 9.89
C ASP A 279 -11.11 -9.56 11.20
N ALA A 280 -10.41 -9.44 12.31
CA ALA A 280 -10.94 -9.45 13.67
C ALA A 280 -10.07 -8.59 14.58
N ARG A 281 -9.52 -7.50 14.04
CA ARG A 281 -8.50 -6.71 14.73
C ARG A 281 -9.02 -6.01 15.98
N LEU A 282 -10.23 -5.46 15.92
CA LEU A 282 -10.85 -4.77 17.05
C LEU A 282 -11.30 -5.77 18.12
N GLU A 283 -11.82 -6.91 17.72
CA GLU A 283 -12.19 -8.01 18.62
C GLU A 283 -10.97 -8.55 19.37
N ILE A 284 -9.85 -8.72 18.68
CA ILE A 284 -8.58 -9.15 19.31
C ILE A 284 -8.07 -8.09 20.28
N LEU A 285 -8.15 -6.81 19.92
CA LEU A 285 -7.75 -5.70 20.77
C LEU A 285 -8.62 -5.61 22.03
N ALA A 286 -9.95 -5.71 21.86
CA ALA A 286 -10.89 -5.72 22.98
C ALA A 286 -10.66 -6.92 23.91
N ALA A 287 -10.38 -8.10 23.35
CA ALA A 287 -10.04 -9.27 24.14
C ALA A 287 -8.72 -9.09 24.92
N ALA A 288 -7.71 -8.47 24.32
CA ALA A 288 -6.45 -8.15 25.00
C ALA A 288 -6.66 -7.15 26.15
N LEU A 289 -7.51 -6.13 25.94
CA LEU A 289 -7.89 -5.17 26.97
C LEU A 289 -8.55 -5.89 28.18
N ILE A 290 -9.53 -6.76 27.92
CA ILE A 290 -10.20 -7.54 28.98
C ILE A 290 -9.20 -8.43 29.74
N ARG A 291 -8.25 -9.08 29.06
CA ARG A 291 -7.20 -9.89 29.69
C ARG A 291 -6.32 -9.07 30.62
N ARG A 292 -6.15 -7.78 30.34
CA ARG A 292 -5.38 -6.86 31.21
C ARG A 292 -6.20 -6.23 32.32
N GLY A 293 -7.50 -6.54 32.43
CA GLY A 293 -8.39 -6.03 33.46
C GLY A 293 -9.26 -4.84 33.03
N GLY A 294 -9.30 -4.54 31.75
CA GLY A 294 -10.23 -3.54 31.21
C GLY A 294 -11.68 -3.99 31.37
N THR A 295 -12.59 -3.02 31.46
CA THR A 295 -14.02 -3.28 31.66
C THR A 295 -14.72 -3.68 30.38
N ALA A 296 -15.88 -4.35 30.48
CA ALA A 296 -16.73 -4.66 29.32
C ALA A 296 -17.18 -3.39 28.58
N GLU A 297 -17.38 -2.28 29.30
CA GLU A 297 -17.74 -0.99 28.70
C GLU A 297 -16.60 -0.44 27.84
N GLN A 298 -15.37 -0.47 28.35
CA GLN A 298 -14.20 -0.04 27.57
C GLN A 298 -13.96 -0.94 26.34
N ALA A 299 -14.19 -2.25 26.48
CA ALA A 299 -14.09 -3.17 25.35
C ALA A 299 -15.16 -2.86 24.27
N ARG A 300 -16.39 -2.52 24.69
CA ARG A 300 -17.45 -2.10 23.76
C ARG A 300 -17.07 -0.83 23.02
N GLN A 301 -16.52 0.17 23.70
CA GLN A 301 -16.01 1.39 23.09
C GLN A 301 -14.92 1.11 22.03
N VAL A 302 -14.01 0.17 22.29
CA VAL A 302 -13.02 -0.27 21.30
C VAL A 302 -13.67 -0.88 20.07
N LEU A 303 -14.74 -1.68 20.24
CA LEU A 303 -15.45 -2.35 19.14
C LEU A 303 -16.26 -1.39 18.25
N GLU A 304 -16.66 -0.23 18.78
CA GLU A 304 -17.39 0.81 18.05
C GLU A 304 -16.46 1.65 17.15
N LEU A 305 -15.15 1.54 17.31
CA LEU A 305 -14.16 2.27 16.52
C LEU A 305 -13.93 1.61 15.15
N ARG A 306 -13.49 2.41 14.17
CA ARG A 306 -13.33 1.92 12.79
C ARG A 306 -11.95 1.32 12.52
N THR A 307 -10.94 1.65 13.31
CA THR A 307 -9.56 1.23 13.07
C THR A 307 -8.82 0.93 14.36
N VAL A 308 -7.81 0.05 14.27
CA VAL A 308 -6.91 -0.24 15.40
C VAL A 308 -6.19 1.01 15.88
N GLU A 309 -5.80 1.90 14.97
CA GLU A 309 -5.12 3.16 15.33
C GLU A 309 -6.00 4.05 16.22
N ALA A 310 -7.27 4.25 15.81
CA ALA A 310 -8.22 5.01 16.60
C ALA A 310 -8.46 4.35 17.97
N ALA A 311 -8.51 3.01 18.00
CA ALA A 311 -8.70 2.25 19.22
C ALA A 311 -7.48 2.35 20.15
N VAL A 312 -6.27 2.28 19.62
CA VAL A 312 -5.04 2.46 20.40
C VAL A 312 -4.95 3.86 20.96
N HIS A 313 -5.26 4.89 20.15
CA HIS A 313 -5.30 6.28 20.61
C HIS A 313 -6.35 6.48 21.73
N HIS A 314 -7.54 5.87 21.59
CA HIS A 314 -8.55 5.89 22.66
C HIS A 314 -8.04 5.22 23.94
N LEU A 315 -7.40 4.05 23.82
CA LEU A 315 -6.81 3.33 24.95
C LEU A 315 -5.65 4.10 25.61
N ASP A 316 -4.90 4.89 24.83
CA ASP A 316 -3.83 5.74 25.35
C ASP A 316 -4.38 6.81 26.28
N GLY A 317 -5.47 7.49 25.90
CA GLY A 317 -6.18 8.44 26.74
C GLY A 317 -6.74 7.84 28.05
N LEU A 318 -6.89 6.51 28.10
CA LEU A 318 -7.34 5.77 29.28
C LEU A 318 -6.19 5.10 30.06
N GLY A 319 -4.94 5.26 29.60
CA GLY A 319 -3.75 4.62 30.20
C GLY A 319 -3.60 3.11 29.90
N TRP A 320 -4.36 2.58 28.94
CA TRP A 320 -4.38 1.17 28.57
C TRP A 320 -3.50 0.80 27.38
N ALA A 321 -3.06 1.75 26.55
CA ALA A 321 -2.35 1.45 25.31
C ALA A 321 -1.10 0.58 25.53
N ALA A 322 -0.17 1.00 26.37
CA ALA A 322 1.07 0.25 26.59
C ALA A 322 0.85 -1.15 27.20
N PRO A 323 0.03 -1.34 28.27
CA PRO A 323 -0.28 -2.67 28.79
C PRO A 323 -0.93 -3.59 27.74
N VAL A 324 -1.81 -3.09 26.91
CA VAL A 324 -2.52 -3.86 25.89
C VAL A 324 -1.58 -4.22 24.74
N MET A 325 -0.72 -3.30 24.28
CA MET A 325 0.27 -3.59 23.24
C MET A 325 1.26 -4.68 23.71
N GLN A 326 1.70 -4.61 24.95
CA GLN A 326 2.58 -5.63 25.52
C GLN A 326 1.89 -7.00 25.62
N GLU A 327 0.62 -7.03 26.00
CA GLU A 327 -0.19 -8.26 26.00
C GLU A 327 -0.35 -8.84 24.59
N LEU A 328 -0.62 -8.00 23.59
CA LEU A 328 -0.71 -8.43 22.20
C LEU A 328 0.61 -9.01 21.68
N ALA A 329 1.74 -8.36 21.97
CA ALA A 329 3.05 -8.88 21.58
C ALA A 329 3.31 -10.26 22.20
N ARG A 330 2.97 -10.45 23.49
CA ARG A 330 3.08 -11.73 24.20
C ARG A 330 2.18 -12.81 23.57
N GLN A 331 0.92 -12.47 23.25
CA GLN A 331 0.00 -13.41 22.59
C GLN A 331 0.48 -13.79 21.18
N ILE A 332 1.02 -12.83 20.41
CA ILE A 332 1.61 -13.11 19.10
C ILE A 332 2.75 -14.11 19.24
N LEU A 333 3.67 -13.88 20.18
CA LEU A 333 4.78 -14.79 20.45
C LEU A 333 4.29 -16.20 20.79
N GLU A 334 3.36 -16.32 21.74
CA GLU A 334 2.79 -17.59 22.17
C GLU A 334 2.08 -18.34 21.03
N ARG A 335 1.24 -17.62 20.26
CA ARG A 335 0.50 -18.18 19.13
C ARG A 335 1.42 -18.59 17.99
N ALA A 336 2.44 -17.79 17.68
CA ALA A 336 3.41 -18.10 16.63
C ALA A 336 4.26 -19.32 16.99
N THR A 337 4.71 -19.41 18.24
CA THR A 337 5.44 -20.59 18.74
C THR A 337 4.59 -21.84 18.65
N GLY A 338 3.33 -21.79 19.12
CA GLY A 338 2.40 -22.91 19.01
C GLY A 338 2.07 -23.30 17.57
N TYR A 339 1.97 -22.32 16.66
CA TYR A 339 1.74 -22.56 15.24
C TYR A 339 2.92 -23.31 14.59
N VAL A 340 4.15 -22.85 14.83
CA VAL A 340 5.37 -23.53 14.34
C VAL A 340 5.47 -24.92 14.90
N GLN A 341 5.28 -25.11 16.21
CA GLN A 341 5.32 -26.43 16.83
C GLN A 341 4.28 -27.38 16.22
N LYS A 342 3.06 -26.89 15.99
CA LYS A 342 1.96 -27.69 15.41
C LYS A 342 2.24 -28.15 13.99
N TYR A 343 2.78 -27.28 13.14
CA TYR A 343 2.88 -27.53 11.70
C TYR A 343 4.27 -27.93 11.21
N ALA A 344 5.35 -27.54 11.93
CA ALA A 344 6.71 -27.94 11.61
C ALA A 344 7.23 -29.07 12.54
N GLY A 345 6.61 -29.29 13.70
CA GLY A 345 7.10 -30.24 14.70
C GLY A 345 8.49 -29.89 15.25
N ARG A 346 8.89 -28.61 15.13
CA ARG A 346 10.22 -28.11 15.51
C ARG A 346 10.11 -26.91 16.40
N SER A 347 11.11 -26.69 17.24
CA SER A 347 11.28 -25.46 18.03
C SER A 347 11.94 -24.39 17.15
N LEU A 348 11.45 -23.17 17.26
CA LEU A 348 12.00 -21.96 16.63
C LEU A 348 11.96 -20.85 17.68
N LEU A 349 13.10 -20.21 17.94
CA LEU A 349 13.12 -19.04 18.80
C LEU A 349 12.44 -17.88 18.09
N LEU A 350 11.51 -17.24 18.78
CA LEU A 350 10.76 -16.13 18.21
C LEU A 350 10.88 -14.88 19.08
N ALA A 351 10.96 -13.74 18.40
CA ALA A 351 10.81 -12.42 19.00
C ALA A 351 9.76 -11.62 18.23
N VAL A 352 9.14 -10.65 18.87
CA VAL A 352 8.09 -9.81 18.26
C VAL A 352 8.34 -8.36 18.62
N THR A 353 8.37 -7.49 17.63
CA THR A 353 8.36 -6.03 17.79
C THR A 353 7.14 -5.45 17.08
N LEU A 354 6.32 -4.75 17.84
CA LEU A 354 5.20 -3.97 17.35
C LEU A 354 5.58 -2.50 17.27
N PHE A 355 5.28 -1.85 16.17
CA PHE A 355 5.48 -0.40 16.01
C PHE A 355 4.19 0.28 15.50
N ASP A 356 4.08 1.58 15.72
CA ASP A 356 3.01 2.45 15.25
C ASP A 356 3.27 2.94 13.81
N ARG A 357 2.42 3.85 13.33
CA ARG A 357 2.57 4.43 11.98
C ARG A 357 3.78 5.33 11.82
N GLN A 358 4.26 5.92 12.90
CA GLN A 358 5.46 6.75 12.95
C GLN A 358 6.74 5.91 13.01
N GLY A 359 6.60 4.57 13.14
CA GLY A 359 7.72 3.66 13.31
C GLY A 359 8.22 3.58 14.76
N GLN A 360 7.48 4.17 15.72
CA GLN A 360 7.83 4.10 17.13
C GLN A 360 7.45 2.73 17.70
N ILE A 361 8.37 2.13 18.46
CA ILE A 361 8.15 0.83 19.08
C ILE A 361 7.13 0.95 20.20
N CYS A 362 6.01 0.21 20.06
CA CYS A 362 4.93 0.16 21.04
C CYS A 362 5.09 -1.01 22.03
N ALA A 363 5.65 -2.13 21.59
CA ALA A 363 5.90 -3.30 22.42
C ALA A 363 6.97 -4.20 21.80
N GLN A 364 7.71 -4.88 22.66
CA GLN A 364 8.71 -5.88 22.27
C GLN A 364 8.74 -7.04 23.25
N VAL A 365 8.79 -8.28 22.74
CA VAL A 365 8.87 -9.51 23.55
C VAL A 365 9.72 -10.56 22.84
N GLY A 366 10.26 -11.50 23.63
CA GLY A 366 11.23 -12.47 23.16
C GLY A 366 12.64 -11.88 23.14
N ILE A 367 13.62 -12.76 23.03
CA ILE A 367 15.04 -12.37 22.85
C ILE A 367 15.35 -12.71 21.40
N PRO A 368 15.81 -11.74 20.61
CA PRO A 368 16.18 -11.99 19.23
C PRO A 368 17.36 -12.93 19.09
#